data_b3ac825f5c73b996fd42954de7d55618
#
_entry.id   b3ac825f5c73b996fd42954de7d55618
#
_cell.length_a   1.000
_cell.length_b   1.000
_cell.length_c   1.000
_cell.angle_alpha   90.00
_cell.angle_beta   90.00
_cell.angle_gamma   90.00
#
_symmetry.space_group_name_H-M   'P 1'
#
loop_
_entity.id
_entity.type
_entity.pdbx_description
1 polymer ?
#
loop_
_entity_poly.entity_id
_entity_poly.type
_entity_poly.pdbx_seq_one_letter_code
_entity_poly.pdbx_strand_id
1 'polypeptide(L)'
;MILFFRTPSKSVIAVESNHQLTPDESNKLCWLFGEAVMESEENLKGCFVGPRREMITPWSTNAVEITQNMGLEGISRIEEYFPVKDENADYDPMLQRMYKGLDQNVFTTNRQPEPIIYIEDLEVYNEQEGLALSKEEMDYLKKVENDLGRKLTDSEVFGFAQINSEHCRHKIFGGTFIIDGVEQESSLFQMIKKTTQENPNKIISAYKDNVAFAEGPVVEQFAPADHSKPDFFQIKDIKSVISLKAETHNFPTTVEPFNGASTGTGGEIRDRMGGGKGSWPIAGTAVYMTSYPRTDEGREWEEILPIRKWLYQTPEQILIKASNGASDFGNKFGQPLICGSVLTFEHTENKEVYGYDKVIMLAGGVGYGTQRDCLKGTPEAGNKVVVIGGDNYRIGLGGGSVSSVDTGRYSSGIELNAVQRANAEMQKRANNVVRALCEEEVNPVVSIHDHGSAGHVNCLSELVEECGGLIDMSKLPIGDKTLSAKEIIANESQERMGLLIKEEAIE
;
A
#
# COMPACT_ATOMS: atom_id res chain seq x y z
N MET A 1 -21.48 23.35 3.72
CA MET A 1 -21.51 23.73 5.17
C MET A 1 -21.10 22.53 6.01
N ILE A 2 -20.51 22.79 7.18
CA ILE A 2 -20.15 21.74 8.15
C ILE A 2 -21.15 21.76 9.31
N LEU A 3 -21.68 20.59 9.62
CA LEU A 3 -22.59 20.38 10.73
C LEU A 3 -21.93 19.47 11.77
N PHE A 4 -22.10 19.78 13.06
CA PHE A 4 -21.48 19.02 14.14
C PHE A 4 -22.54 18.25 14.93
N PHE A 5 -22.21 16.98 15.23
CA PHE A 5 -23.03 16.10 16.03
C PHE A 5 -22.21 15.56 17.20
N ARG A 6 -22.71 15.73 18.42
CA ARG A 6 -22.06 15.23 19.63
C ARG A 6 -22.64 13.88 20.01
N THR A 7 -21.77 12.88 20.06
CA THR A 7 -22.16 11.52 20.44
C THR A 7 -22.32 11.39 21.96
N PRO A 8 -23.01 10.36 22.47
CA PRO A 8 -23.06 10.07 23.90
C PRO A 8 -21.67 9.83 24.53
N SER A 9 -20.69 9.35 23.75
CA SER A 9 -19.28 9.20 24.16
C SER A 9 -18.50 10.52 24.21
N LYS A 10 -19.15 11.64 23.86
CA LYS A 10 -18.59 13.00 23.78
C LYS A 10 -17.69 13.28 22.58
N SER A 11 -17.48 12.32 21.69
CA SER A 11 -16.86 12.62 20.40
C SER A 11 -17.75 13.57 19.57
N VAL A 12 -17.14 14.22 18.59
CA VAL A 12 -17.83 15.13 17.68
C VAL A 12 -17.71 14.57 16.27
N ILE A 13 -18.84 14.35 15.61
CA ILE A 13 -18.88 13.99 14.20
C ILE A 13 -19.14 15.24 13.40
N ALA A 14 -18.23 15.57 12.47
CA ALA A 14 -18.38 16.64 11.51
C ALA A 14 -18.91 16.08 10.19
N VAL A 15 -19.98 16.68 9.68
CA VAL A 15 -20.66 16.29 8.44
C VAL A 15 -20.60 17.43 7.44
N GLU A 16 -20.04 17.20 6.28
CA GLU A 16 -20.04 18.14 5.16
C GLU A 16 -21.29 17.90 4.31
N SER A 17 -22.16 18.91 4.25
CA SER A 17 -23.36 18.89 3.44
C SER A 17 -23.38 20.07 2.45
N ASN A 18 -23.92 19.83 1.25
CA ASN A 18 -24.12 20.86 0.23
C ASN A 18 -25.40 21.68 0.43
N HIS A 19 -26.26 21.29 1.36
CA HIS A 19 -27.52 21.97 1.69
C HIS A 19 -27.78 21.94 3.21
N GLN A 20 -28.73 22.74 3.66
CA GLN A 20 -29.21 22.72 5.04
C GLN A 20 -30.09 21.49 5.24
N LEU A 21 -29.78 20.69 6.24
CA LEU A 21 -30.54 19.47 6.53
C LEU A 21 -31.98 19.79 6.97
N THR A 22 -32.92 19.01 6.50
CA THR A 22 -34.26 18.98 7.02
C THR A 22 -34.30 18.34 8.41
N PRO A 23 -35.37 18.54 9.20
CA PRO A 23 -35.53 17.88 10.49
C PRO A 23 -35.49 16.34 10.40
N ASP A 24 -36.03 15.75 9.32
CA ASP A 24 -36.01 14.30 9.09
C ASP A 24 -34.57 13.80 8.84
N GLU A 25 -33.84 14.48 7.99
CA GLU A 25 -32.41 14.16 7.70
C GLU A 25 -31.55 14.30 8.96
N SER A 26 -31.74 15.37 9.74
CA SER A 26 -31.03 15.56 11.01
C SER A 26 -31.35 14.43 12.00
N ASN A 27 -32.58 14.00 12.11
CA ASN A 27 -33.01 12.90 12.99
C ASN A 27 -32.35 11.57 12.54
N LYS A 28 -32.33 11.31 11.23
CA LYS A 28 -31.64 10.12 10.67
C LYS A 28 -30.18 10.09 11.01
N LEU A 29 -29.48 11.23 10.87
CA LEU A 29 -28.06 11.33 11.25
C LEU A 29 -27.84 11.18 12.76
N CYS A 30 -28.69 11.81 13.59
CA CYS A 30 -28.63 11.62 15.04
C CYS A 30 -28.73 10.14 15.42
N TRP A 31 -29.68 9.43 14.82
CA TRP A 31 -29.85 7.99 15.02
C TRP A 31 -28.65 7.18 14.50
N LEU A 32 -28.18 7.48 13.29
CA LEU A 32 -27.03 6.80 12.68
C LEU A 32 -25.76 6.91 13.54
N PHE A 33 -25.57 8.06 14.17
CA PHE A 33 -24.43 8.33 15.07
C PHE A 33 -24.67 7.90 16.52
N GLY A 34 -25.57 6.97 16.74
CA GLY A 34 -25.81 6.35 18.05
C GLY A 34 -26.49 7.32 19.04
N GLU A 35 -27.59 7.95 18.63
CA GLU A 35 -28.35 8.93 19.40
C GLU A 35 -27.52 10.21 19.70
N ALA A 36 -26.74 10.65 18.73
CA ALA A 36 -25.99 11.90 18.83
C ALA A 36 -26.95 13.11 18.83
N VAL A 37 -26.46 14.22 19.34
CA VAL A 37 -27.19 15.49 19.37
C VAL A 37 -26.51 16.47 18.40
N MET A 38 -27.31 17.05 17.50
CA MET A 38 -26.81 18.10 16.60
C MET A 38 -26.48 19.37 17.40
N GLU A 39 -25.27 19.86 17.24
CA GLU A 39 -24.83 21.11 17.87
C GLU A 39 -25.44 22.31 17.13
N SER A 40 -25.82 23.33 17.91
CA SER A 40 -26.32 24.58 17.35
C SER A 40 -25.22 25.57 16.98
N GLU A 41 -23.99 25.33 17.45
CA GLU A 41 -22.83 26.19 17.23
C GLU A 41 -22.08 25.78 15.96
N GLU A 42 -21.74 26.74 15.12
CA GLU A 42 -20.92 26.55 13.92
C GLU A 42 -19.42 26.41 14.25
N ASN A 43 -19.03 26.79 15.47
CA ASN A 43 -17.65 26.75 15.97
C ASN A 43 -17.60 26.14 17.36
N LEU A 44 -16.98 24.98 17.47
CA LEU A 44 -16.80 24.30 18.74
C LEU A 44 -15.43 24.62 19.34
N LYS A 45 -15.43 25.01 20.62
CA LYS A 45 -14.23 25.32 21.39
C LYS A 45 -13.64 24.07 22.04
N GLY A 46 -12.32 24.05 22.24
CA GLY A 46 -11.61 22.97 22.90
C GLY A 46 -10.49 22.40 22.05
N CYS A 47 -9.83 21.36 22.56
CA CYS A 47 -8.83 20.62 21.82
C CYS A 47 -9.42 19.28 21.37
N PHE A 48 -9.14 18.93 20.12
CA PHE A 48 -9.64 17.70 19.52
C PHE A 48 -8.51 17.00 18.76
N VAL A 49 -8.51 15.68 18.77
CA VAL A 49 -7.72 14.86 17.88
C VAL A 49 -8.66 14.25 16.85
N GLY A 50 -8.33 14.36 15.59
CA GLY A 50 -9.12 13.84 14.49
C GLY A 50 -8.29 13.63 13.24
N PRO A 51 -8.90 13.16 12.15
CA PRO A 51 -8.19 12.85 10.91
C PRO A 51 -7.48 14.08 10.32
N ARG A 52 -6.40 13.85 9.59
CA ARG A 52 -5.77 14.90 8.77
C ARG A 52 -6.76 15.44 7.75
N ARG A 53 -6.73 16.75 7.50
CA ARG A 53 -7.65 17.42 6.55
C ARG A 53 -7.50 16.92 5.13
N GLU A 54 -6.27 16.59 4.76
CA GLU A 54 -5.86 16.17 3.43
C GLU A 54 -6.33 14.76 3.07
N MET A 55 -6.85 14.00 4.04
CA MET A 55 -7.18 12.59 3.87
C MET A 55 -8.63 12.32 4.30
N ILE A 56 -9.41 11.72 3.43
CA ILE A 56 -10.72 11.14 3.77
C ILE A 56 -10.46 9.75 4.37
N THR A 57 -10.97 9.48 5.57
CA THR A 57 -10.75 8.18 6.21
C THR A 57 -11.60 7.09 5.56
N PRO A 58 -11.18 5.80 5.62
CA PRO A 58 -12.02 4.67 5.20
C PRO A 58 -13.36 4.65 5.95
N TRP A 59 -13.36 5.05 7.22
CA TRP A 59 -14.57 5.21 8.02
C TRP A 59 -15.51 6.24 7.40
N SER A 60 -14.99 7.40 6.98
CA SER A 60 -15.77 8.45 6.32
C SER A 60 -16.43 7.96 5.03
N THR A 61 -15.68 7.25 4.20
CA THR A 61 -16.19 6.69 2.95
C THR A 61 -17.41 5.78 3.21
N ASN A 62 -17.29 4.89 4.19
CA ASN A 62 -18.39 3.99 4.57
C ASN A 62 -19.58 4.75 5.18
N ALA A 63 -19.31 5.73 6.05
CA ALA A 63 -20.36 6.54 6.65
C ALA A 63 -21.17 7.30 5.59
N VAL A 64 -20.48 7.90 4.60
CA VAL A 64 -21.15 8.58 3.47
C VAL A 64 -21.97 7.59 2.64
N GLU A 65 -21.45 6.42 2.33
CA GLU A 65 -22.20 5.38 1.59
C GLU A 65 -23.46 4.93 2.34
N ILE A 66 -23.37 4.78 3.67
CA ILE A 66 -24.55 4.46 4.50
C ILE A 66 -25.60 5.56 4.41
N THR A 67 -25.19 6.85 4.47
CA THR A 67 -26.15 7.96 4.34
C THR A 67 -26.84 7.96 2.98
N GLN A 68 -26.13 7.68 1.91
CA GLN A 68 -26.71 7.54 0.56
C GLN A 68 -27.75 6.41 0.51
N ASN A 69 -27.41 5.25 1.08
CA ASN A 69 -28.35 4.11 1.18
C ASN A 69 -29.60 4.42 2.05
N MET A 70 -29.48 5.37 2.98
CA MET A 70 -30.61 5.88 3.78
C MET A 70 -31.42 6.95 3.04
N GLY A 71 -31.08 7.29 1.81
CA GLY A 71 -31.72 8.33 1.01
C GLY A 71 -31.37 9.75 1.47
N LEU A 72 -30.19 9.94 2.07
CA LEU A 72 -29.61 11.25 2.41
C LEU A 72 -28.68 11.68 1.29
N GLU A 73 -29.07 12.67 0.51
CA GLU A 73 -28.27 13.19 -0.59
C GLU A 73 -27.42 14.40 -0.14
N GLY A 74 -26.37 14.70 -0.89
CA GLY A 74 -25.57 15.91 -0.71
C GLY A 74 -24.58 15.90 0.46
N ILE A 75 -24.39 14.75 1.10
CA ILE A 75 -23.35 14.55 2.11
C ILE A 75 -22.08 14.04 1.40
N SER A 76 -20.97 14.75 1.56
CA SER A 76 -19.71 14.47 0.85
C SER A 76 -18.62 13.93 1.76
N ARG A 77 -18.64 14.27 3.06
CA ARG A 77 -17.62 13.83 4.03
C ARG A 77 -18.19 13.76 5.43
N ILE A 78 -17.81 12.73 6.18
CA ILE A 78 -18.17 12.55 7.58
C ILE A 78 -16.91 12.11 8.32
N GLU A 79 -16.50 12.82 9.39
CA GLU A 79 -15.31 12.44 10.18
C GLU A 79 -15.56 12.60 11.67
N GLU A 80 -14.93 11.77 12.49
CA GLU A 80 -15.05 11.80 13.93
C GLU A 80 -13.84 12.46 14.60
N TYR A 81 -14.11 13.31 15.60
CA TYR A 81 -13.13 14.07 16.37
C TYR A 81 -13.28 13.77 17.87
N PHE A 82 -12.17 13.46 18.51
CA PHE A 82 -12.13 13.08 19.92
C PHE A 82 -11.68 14.27 20.76
N PRO A 83 -12.48 14.75 21.73
CA PRO A 83 -12.07 15.80 22.62
C PRO A 83 -10.91 15.32 23.51
N VAL A 84 -9.90 16.15 23.66
CA VAL A 84 -8.73 15.90 24.47
C VAL A 84 -8.53 17.03 25.48
N LYS A 85 -7.78 16.76 26.55
CA LYS A 85 -7.62 17.70 27.64
C LYS A 85 -6.87 18.97 27.23
N ASP A 86 -5.80 18.81 26.47
CA ASP A 86 -4.94 19.90 26.00
C ASP A 86 -4.18 19.49 24.72
N GLU A 87 -3.33 20.39 24.24
CA GLU A 87 -2.56 20.24 23.01
C GLU A 87 -1.44 19.20 23.07
N ASN A 88 -1.12 18.68 24.26
CA ASN A 88 -0.06 17.69 24.47
C ASN A 88 -0.59 16.25 24.46
N ALA A 89 -1.86 16.06 24.11
CA ALA A 89 -2.42 14.73 23.98
C ALA A 89 -1.68 13.93 22.90
N ASP A 90 -1.46 12.65 23.17
CA ASP A 90 -0.83 11.74 22.23
C ASP A 90 -1.80 11.40 21.08
N TYR A 91 -1.29 11.36 19.86
CA TYR A 91 -2.04 10.98 18.66
C TYR A 91 -1.08 10.45 17.59
N ASP A 92 -1.61 9.72 16.63
CA ASP A 92 -0.86 9.23 15.48
C ASP A 92 -0.65 10.36 14.44
N PRO A 93 0.55 10.95 14.33
CA PRO A 93 0.80 12.08 13.42
C PRO A 93 0.71 11.70 11.93
N MET A 94 0.72 10.40 11.60
CA MET A 94 0.57 9.93 10.24
C MET A 94 -0.89 10.05 9.77
N LEU A 95 -1.85 9.72 10.62
CA LEU A 95 -3.27 9.66 10.29
C LEU A 95 -4.09 10.79 10.91
N GLN A 96 -3.61 11.36 12.01
CA GLN A 96 -4.35 12.31 12.83
C GLN A 96 -3.65 13.66 12.97
N ARG A 97 -4.40 14.61 13.48
CA ARG A 97 -3.94 15.97 13.77
C ARG A 97 -4.63 16.51 15.01
N MET A 98 -3.93 17.40 15.72
CA MET A 98 -4.48 18.23 16.79
C MET A 98 -5.23 19.44 16.21
N TYR A 99 -6.46 19.68 16.70
CA TYR A 99 -7.31 20.81 16.34
C TYR A 99 -7.59 21.67 17.55
N LYS A 100 -7.40 22.98 17.40
CA LYS A 100 -7.77 24.02 18.37
C LYS A 100 -9.14 24.59 18.01
N GLY A 101 -10.19 23.90 18.43
CA GLY A 101 -11.55 24.13 17.97
C GLY A 101 -11.86 23.42 16.64
N LEU A 102 -13.16 23.27 16.36
CA LEU A 102 -13.67 22.81 15.08
C LEU A 102 -14.56 23.90 14.49
N ASP A 103 -14.35 24.24 13.23
CA ASP A 103 -15.04 25.32 12.53
C ASP A 103 -15.50 24.90 11.13
N GLN A 104 -16.08 25.81 10.36
CA GLN A 104 -16.55 25.58 8.99
C GLN A 104 -15.42 25.25 8.00
N ASN A 105 -14.14 25.43 8.40
CA ASN A 105 -12.97 25.10 7.59
C ASN A 105 -12.28 23.79 8.02
N VAL A 106 -12.95 22.97 8.84
CA VAL A 106 -12.34 21.77 9.42
C VAL A 106 -11.82 20.78 8.34
N PHE A 107 -12.46 20.75 7.17
CA PHE A 107 -12.06 19.94 6.02
C PHE A 107 -11.29 20.73 4.95
N THR A 108 -11.15 22.04 5.10
CA THR A 108 -10.53 22.89 4.09
C THR A 108 -9.00 22.79 4.17
N THR A 109 -8.37 22.51 3.06
CA THR A 109 -6.91 22.62 2.88
C THR A 109 -6.60 23.87 2.06
N ASN A 110 -5.71 24.72 2.56
CA ASN A 110 -5.31 25.95 1.87
C ASN A 110 -4.09 25.72 0.94
N ARG A 111 -3.73 24.47 0.68
CA ARG A 111 -2.64 24.10 -0.20
C ARG A 111 -3.14 24.05 -1.65
N GLN A 112 -2.34 24.55 -2.57
CA GLN A 112 -2.55 24.40 -4.02
C GLN A 112 -1.61 23.34 -4.56
N PRO A 113 -2.00 22.58 -5.60
CA PRO A 113 -1.09 21.66 -6.28
C PRO A 113 0.15 22.41 -6.76
N GLU A 114 1.31 21.84 -6.50
CA GLU A 114 2.56 22.36 -7.06
C GLU A 114 2.53 22.19 -8.59
N PRO A 115 2.91 23.23 -9.37
CA PRO A 115 2.97 23.12 -10.81
C PRO A 115 4.08 22.14 -11.23
N ILE A 116 3.92 21.52 -12.40
CA ILE A 116 5.00 20.76 -13.01
C ILE A 116 6.14 21.71 -13.33
N ILE A 117 7.35 21.39 -12.89
CA ILE A 117 8.56 22.17 -13.13
C ILE A 117 9.58 21.36 -13.93
N TYR A 118 10.43 22.05 -14.69
CA TYR A 118 11.60 21.47 -15.33
C TYR A 118 12.79 21.52 -14.40
N ILE A 119 13.54 20.44 -14.26
CA ILE A 119 14.62 20.32 -13.31
C ILE A 119 15.92 20.85 -13.92
N GLU A 120 16.42 21.94 -13.38
CA GLU A 120 17.67 22.56 -13.87
C GLU A 120 18.91 21.83 -13.36
N ASP A 121 18.89 21.38 -12.09
CA ASP A 121 19.98 20.69 -11.41
C ASP A 121 19.50 19.39 -10.76
N LEU A 122 19.86 18.27 -11.39
CA LEU A 122 19.48 16.92 -10.92
C LEU A 122 20.10 16.55 -9.59
N GLU A 123 21.31 17.02 -9.28
CA GLU A 123 22.01 16.69 -8.03
C GLU A 123 21.31 17.38 -6.83
N VAL A 124 21.01 18.65 -6.98
CA VAL A 124 20.25 19.42 -5.97
C VAL A 124 18.86 18.84 -5.77
N TYR A 125 18.16 18.51 -6.85
CA TYR A 125 16.81 17.94 -6.78
C TYR A 125 16.82 16.55 -6.13
N ASN A 126 17.82 15.71 -6.46
CA ASN A 126 18.00 14.40 -5.84
C ASN A 126 18.12 14.47 -4.30
N GLU A 127 18.90 15.45 -3.81
CA GLU A 127 19.03 15.65 -2.35
C GLU A 127 17.78 16.23 -1.70
N GLN A 128 17.14 17.22 -2.33
CA GLN A 128 15.94 17.89 -1.80
C GLN A 128 14.75 16.95 -1.65
N GLU A 129 14.52 16.10 -2.64
CA GLU A 129 13.39 15.16 -2.67
C GLU A 129 13.72 13.79 -2.06
N GLY A 130 14.99 13.55 -1.70
CA GLY A 130 15.41 12.26 -1.13
C GLY A 130 15.29 11.10 -2.11
N LEU A 131 15.70 11.28 -3.37
CA LEU A 131 15.46 10.32 -4.45
C LEU A 131 16.44 9.14 -4.46
N ALA A 132 17.58 9.25 -3.77
CA ALA A 132 18.62 8.23 -3.70
C ALA A 132 19.20 7.79 -5.06
N LEU A 133 19.20 8.68 -6.05
CA LEU A 133 19.78 8.42 -7.37
C LEU A 133 21.30 8.32 -7.28
N SER A 134 21.88 7.32 -7.92
CA SER A 134 23.31 7.19 -8.11
C SER A 134 23.84 8.16 -9.15
N LYS A 135 25.18 8.29 -9.22
CA LYS A 135 25.83 9.12 -10.24
C LYS A 135 25.52 8.60 -11.66
N GLU A 136 25.58 7.29 -11.85
CA GLU A 136 25.31 6.64 -13.13
C GLU A 136 23.86 6.87 -13.58
N GLU A 137 22.91 6.87 -12.66
CA GLU A 137 21.51 7.15 -12.95
C GLU A 137 21.30 8.61 -13.31
N MET A 138 21.93 9.54 -12.63
CA MET A 138 21.90 10.96 -12.99
C MET A 138 22.56 11.22 -14.34
N ASP A 139 23.67 10.55 -14.66
CA ASP A 139 24.31 10.66 -15.98
C ASP A 139 23.42 10.08 -17.09
N TYR A 140 22.69 9.01 -16.82
CA TYR A 140 21.66 8.47 -17.71
C TYR A 140 20.54 9.47 -17.95
N LEU A 141 19.98 10.09 -16.92
CA LEU A 141 18.94 11.11 -17.05
C LEU A 141 19.43 12.32 -17.85
N LYS A 142 20.66 12.78 -17.66
CA LYS A 142 21.28 13.85 -18.47
C LYS A 142 21.37 13.47 -19.95
N LYS A 143 21.66 12.19 -20.25
CA LYS A 143 21.64 11.70 -21.63
C LYS A 143 20.22 11.73 -22.20
N VAL A 144 19.22 11.30 -21.44
CA VAL A 144 17.81 11.35 -21.86
C VAL A 144 17.36 12.79 -22.15
N GLU A 145 17.76 13.77 -21.32
CA GLU A 145 17.51 15.21 -21.59
C GLU A 145 18.06 15.63 -22.95
N ASN A 146 19.30 15.22 -23.27
CA ASN A 146 19.92 15.55 -24.55
C ASN A 146 19.18 14.90 -25.73
N ASP A 147 18.77 13.63 -25.58
CA ASP A 147 18.06 12.89 -26.63
C ASP A 147 16.65 13.49 -26.89
N LEU A 148 15.99 13.99 -25.85
CA LEU A 148 14.68 14.67 -25.92
C LEU A 148 14.80 16.13 -26.36
N GLY A 149 15.97 16.75 -26.28
CA GLY A 149 16.21 18.18 -26.58
C GLY A 149 15.51 19.12 -25.56
N ARG A 150 15.21 18.65 -24.35
CA ARG A 150 14.60 19.44 -23.27
C ARG A 150 15.03 18.92 -21.90
N LYS A 151 14.86 19.74 -20.88
CA LYS A 151 14.97 19.31 -19.50
C LYS A 151 13.86 18.32 -19.13
N LEU A 152 14.15 17.45 -18.16
CA LEU A 152 13.15 16.58 -17.59
C LEU A 152 12.28 17.32 -16.57
N THR A 153 11.05 16.90 -16.46
CA THR A 153 10.12 17.42 -15.43
C THR A 153 10.36 16.74 -14.09
N ASP A 154 9.90 17.38 -13.02
CA ASP A 154 9.86 16.80 -11.67
C ASP A 154 9.17 15.43 -11.64
N SER A 155 8.06 15.30 -12.34
CA SER A 155 7.29 14.05 -12.42
C SER A 155 8.05 12.92 -13.13
N GLU A 156 8.82 13.24 -14.20
CA GLU A 156 9.67 12.27 -14.90
C GLU A 156 10.84 11.82 -14.03
N VAL A 157 11.54 12.76 -13.38
CA VAL A 157 12.68 12.44 -12.51
C VAL A 157 12.23 11.67 -11.26
N PHE A 158 11.14 12.12 -10.62
CA PHE A 158 10.58 11.47 -9.45
C PHE A 158 10.10 10.04 -9.77
N GLY A 159 9.32 9.89 -10.83
CA GLY A 159 8.84 8.58 -11.29
C GLY A 159 9.98 7.61 -11.60
N PHE A 160 10.99 8.06 -12.36
CA PHE A 160 12.19 7.26 -12.63
C PHE A 160 12.88 6.80 -11.36
N ALA A 161 13.09 7.72 -10.39
CA ALA A 161 13.76 7.39 -9.14
C ALA A 161 12.99 6.34 -8.33
N GLN A 162 11.67 6.39 -8.32
CA GLN A 162 10.85 5.42 -7.59
C GLN A 162 10.90 4.03 -8.25
N ILE A 163 10.74 3.93 -9.57
CA ILE A 163 10.79 2.66 -10.30
C ILE A 163 12.20 2.05 -10.22
N ASN A 164 13.23 2.85 -10.43
CA ASN A 164 14.62 2.39 -10.52
C ASN A 164 15.33 2.31 -9.16
N SER A 165 14.58 2.37 -8.07
CA SER A 165 15.11 2.30 -6.70
C SER A 165 15.65 0.91 -6.35
N GLU A 166 16.48 0.84 -5.28
CA GLU A 166 16.93 -0.42 -4.68
C GLU A 166 15.92 -1.06 -3.74
N HIS A 167 14.64 -0.74 -3.92
CA HIS A 167 13.56 -1.25 -3.06
C HIS A 167 13.57 -2.79 -2.94
N CYS A 168 13.66 -3.49 -4.08
CA CYS A 168 13.70 -4.96 -4.14
C CYS A 168 15.11 -5.54 -4.26
N ARG A 169 16.15 -4.73 -4.12
CA ARG A 169 17.57 -5.15 -4.24
C ARG A 169 17.92 -5.84 -5.56
N HIS A 170 17.21 -5.56 -6.64
CA HIS A 170 17.41 -6.19 -7.94
C HIS A 170 18.81 -5.97 -8.49
N LYS A 171 19.39 -4.76 -8.31
CA LYS A 171 20.74 -4.43 -8.75
C LYS A 171 21.79 -5.27 -8.01
N ILE A 172 21.65 -5.44 -6.69
CA ILE A 172 22.55 -6.27 -5.88
C ILE A 172 22.40 -7.74 -6.26
N PHE A 173 21.18 -8.27 -6.31
CA PHE A 173 20.95 -9.68 -6.64
C PHE A 173 21.30 -10.04 -8.08
N GLY A 174 21.19 -9.09 -9.02
CA GLY A 174 21.62 -9.24 -10.41
C GLY A 174 23.09 -8.90 -10.67
N GLY A 175 23.78 -8.31 -9.68
CA GLY A 175 25.15 -7.82 -9.81
C GLY A 175 26.22 -8.90 -9.89
N THR A 176 27.41 -8.52 -10.36
CA THR A 176 28.59 -9.37 -10.35
C THR A 176 29.28 -9.26 -9.00
N PHE A 177 29.54 -10.39 -8.35
CA PHE A 177 30.26 -10.44 -7.09
C PHE A 177 31.74 -10.75 -7.32
N ILE A 178 32.63 -9.97 -6.72
CA ILE A 178 34.07 -10.21 -6.67
C ILE A 178 34.44 -10.52 -5.22
N ILE A 179 34.78 -11.77 -4.92
CA ILE A 179 35.13 -12.23 -3.58
C ILE A 179 36.61 -12.56 -3.56
N ASP A 180 37.37 -11.91 -2.67
CA ASP A 180 38.85 -12.05 -2.56
C ASP A 180 39.58 -11.88 -3.89
N GLY A 181 39.11 -10.95 -4.75
CA GLY A 181 39.64 -10.68 -6.07
C GLY A 181 39.24 -11.66 -7.16
N VAL A 182 38.36 -12.61 -6.86
CA VAL A 182 37.85 -13.60 -7.82
C VAL A 182 36.40 -13.25 -8.18
N GLU A 183 36.16 -13.01 -9.48
CA GLU A 183 34.83 -12.82 -10.02
C GLU A 183 34.02 -14.13 -9.95
N GLN A 184 32.82 -14.06 -9.40
CA GLN A 184 31.93 -15.21 -9.29
C GLN A 184 31.21 -15.47 -10.61
N GLU A 185 31.05 -16.74 -10.98
CA GLU A 185 30.41 -17.16 -12.23
C GLU A 185 28.92 -16.81 -12.32
N SER A 186 28.26 -16.65 -11.19
CA SER A 186 26.82 -16.43 -11.11
C SER A 186 26.47 -15.33 -10.15
N SER A 187 25.50 -14.51 -10.53
CA SER A 187 24.85 -13.58 -9.61
C SER A 187 23.98 -14.35 -8.60
N LEU A 188 23.60 -13.70 -7.49
CA LEU A 188 22.71 -14.31 -6.49
C LEU A 188 21.37 -14.75 -7.13
N PHE A 189 20.84 -13.94 -8.04
CA PHE A 189 19.57 -14.24 -8.71
C PHE A 189 19.70 -15.47 -9.63
N GLN A 190 20.81 -15.62 -10.33
CA GLN A 190 21.09 -16.81 -11.14
C GLN A 190 21.18 -18.08 -10.28
N MET A 191 21.83 -18.01 -9.10
CA MET A 191 21.88 -19.14 -8.15
C MET A 191 20.48 -19.55 -7.67
N ILE A 192 19.61 -18.58 -7.34
CA ILE A 192 18.22 -18.86 -6.94
C ILE A 192 17.47 -19.55 -8.09
N LYS A 193 17.54 -19.01 -9.31
CA LYS A 193 16.88 -19.58 -10.48
C LYS A 193 17.36 -21.00 -10.82
N LYS A 194 18.65 -21.28 -10.60
CA LYS A 194 19.25 -22.59 -10.84
C LYS A 194 18.59 -23.69 -10.03
N THR A 195 18.20 -23.42 -8.78
CA THR A 195 17.50 -24.41 -7.94
C THR A 195 16.19 -24.88 -8.56
N THR A 196 15.41 -23.97 -9.15
CA THR A 196 14.16 -24.27 -9.84
C THR A 196 14.42 -24.98 -11.19
N GLN A 197 15.46 -24.60 -11.91
CA GLN A 197 15.83 -25.24 -13.18
C GLN A 197 16.21 -26.72 -13.02
N GLU A 198 16.98 -27.00 -11.95
CA GLU A 198 17.42 -28.36 -11.66
C GLU A 198 16.33 -29.21 -10.98
N ASN A 199 15.41 -28.58 -10.25
CA ASN A 199 14.33 -29.24 -9.52
C ASN A 199 12.99 -28.53 -9.79
N PRO A 200 12.44 -28.61 -11.02
CA PRO A 200 11.23 -27.89 -11.39
C PRO A 200 9.98 -28.40 -10.65
N ASN A 201 10.00 -29.66 -10.21
CA ASN A 201 8.88 -30.29 -9.51
C ASN A 201 7.53 -30.00 -10.21
N LYS A 202 6.56 -29.43 -9.46
CA LYS A 202 5.23 -29.07 -9.96
C LYS A 202 5.08 -27.56 -10.23
N ILE A 203 6.17 -26.82 -10.37
CA ILE A 203 6.13 -25.37 -10.63
C ILE A 203 5.63 -25.12 -12.06
N ILE A 204 4.60 -24.29 -12.18
CA ILE A 204 4.04 -23.83 -13.45
C ILE A 204 4.66 -22.49 -13.85
N SER A 205 4.80 -21.56 -12.88
CA SER A 205 5.39 -20.24 -13.09
C SER A 205 6.17 -19.80 -11.86
N ALA A 206 7.39 -19.28 -12.09
CA ALA A 206 8.20 -18.60 -11.08
C ALA A 206 9.08 -17.56 -11.76
N TYR A 207 9.41 -16.47 -11.05
CA TYR A 207 10.28 -15.37 -11.51
C TYR A 207 9.78 -14.56 -12.72
N LYS A 208 8.50 -14.68 -13.06
CA LYS A 208 7.86 -13.99 -14.21
C LYS A 208 6.66 -13.15 -13.81
N ASP A 209 6.26 -13.24 -12.56
CA ASP A 209 5.08 -12.61 -12.01
C ASP A 209 5.34 -12.31 -10.52
N ASN A 210 4.47 -11.56 -9.88
CA ASN A 210 4.55 -11.24 -8.46
C ASN A 210 4.37 -12.46 -7.55
N VAL A 211 3.86 -13.57 -8.08
CA VAL A 211 3.68 -14.83 -7.37
C VAL A 211 4.29 -16.02 -8.12
N ALA A 212 4.59 -17.08 -7.38
CA ALA A 212 4.86 -18.37 -7.98
C ALA A 212 3.59 -19.23 -7.98
N PHE A 213 3.39 -19.99 -9.08
CA PHE A 213 2.31 -20.97 -9.20
C PHE A 213 2.87 -22.39 -9.29
N ALA A 214 2.32 -23.26 -8.46
CA ALA A 214 2.53 -24.70 -8.53
C ALA A 214 1.22 -25.41 -8.90
N GLU A 215 1.32 -26.62 -9.50
CA GLU A 215 0.17 -27.45 -9.81
C GLU A 215 -0.61 -27.80 -8.54
N GLY A 216 -1.91 -27.56 -8.55
CA GLY A 216 -2.84 -27.92 -7.49
C GLY A 216 -3.71 -29.14 -7.87
N PRO A 217 -4.54 -29.62 -6.93
CA PRO A 217 -5.53 -30.66 -7.22
C PRO A 217 -6.68 -30.14 -8.10
N VAL A 218 -7.47 -31.05 -8.66
CA VAL A 218 -8.80 -30.70 -9.13
C VAL A 218 -9.69 -30.47 -7.93
N VAL A 219 -10.38 -29.32 -7.90
CA VAL A 219 -11.26 -28.92 -6.80
C VAL A 219 -12.61 -28.47 -7.33
N GLU A 220 -13.65 -28.62 -6.52
CA GLU A 220 -14.97 -28.08 -6.81
C GLU A 220 -15.00 -26.58 -6.44
N GLN A 221 -15.38 -25.73 -7.41
CA GLN A 221 -15.64 -24.32 -7.18
C GLN A 221 -17.14 -24.07 -7.10
N PHE A 222 -17.57 -23.41 -6.03
CA PHE A 222 -18.94 -22.98 -5.81
C PHE A 222 -19.07 -21.48 -6.05
N ALA A 223 -19.63 -21.10 -7.20
CA ALA A 223 -19.77 -19.73 -7.64
C ALA A 223 -21.03 -19.53 -8.50
N PRO A 224 -21.56 -18.29 -8.63
CA PRO A 224 -22.61 -18.01 -9.61
C PRO A 224 -22.10 -18.23 -11.04
N ALA A 225 -22.99 -18.53 -11.96
CA ALA A 225 -22.63 -18.70 -13.36
C ALA A 225 -22.36 -17.36 -14.07
N ASP A 226 -23.03 -16.30 -13.62
CA ASP A 226 -22.94 -14.93 -14.13
C ASP A 226 -22.89 -13.96 -12.93
N HIS A 227 -21.83 -13.16 -12.85
CA HIS A 227 -21.62 -12.19 -11.78
C HIS A 227 -22.21 -10.80 -12.07
N SER A 228 -22.67 -10.55 -13.30
CA SER A 228 -23.26 -9.27 -13.71
C SER A 228 -24.68 -9.06 -13.21
N LYS A 229 -25.35 -10.12 -12.77
CA LYS A 229 -26.75 -10.13 -12.28
C LYS A 229 -26.94 -11.19 -11.20
N PRO A 230 -28.04 -11.15 -10.43
CA PRO A 230 -28.44 -12.23 -9.54
C PRO A 230 -28.59 -13.54 -10.31
N ASP A 231 -27.87 -14.59 -9.89
CA ASP A 231 -27.89 -15.89 -10.54
C ASP A 231 -27.74 -17.03 -9.53
N PHE A 232 -28.03 -18.26 -9.97
CA PHE A 232 -27.87 -19.45 -9.16
C PHE A 232 -26.41 -19.87 -9.07
N PHE A 233 -25.99 -20.30 -7.88
CA PHE A 233 -24.68 -20.87 -7.67
C PHE A 233 -24.57 -22.25 -8.31
N GLN A 234 -23.44 -22.50 -8.93
CA GLN A 234 -23.11 -23.75 -9.58
C GLN A 234 -21.84 -24.36 -8.98
N ILE A 235 -21.74 -25.68 -9.03
CA ILE A 235 -20.53 -26.41 -8.71
C ILE A 235 -19.85 -26.78 -10.03
N LYS A 236 -18.58 -26.34 -10.16
CA LYS A 236 -17.75 -26.66 -11.34
C LYS A 236 -16.41 -27.25 -10.87
N ASP A 237 -15.97 -28.32 -11.49
CA ASP A 237 -14.60 -28.84 -11.32
C ASP A 237 -13.61 -27.89 -12.01
N ILE A 238 -12.61 -27.42 -11.27
CA ILE A 238 -11.51 -26.63 -11.82
C ILE A 238 -10.17 -27.32 -11.59
N LYS A 239 -9.29 -27.27 -12.57
CA LYS A 239 -7.88 -27.56 -12.37
C LYS A 239 -7.27 -26.39 -11.64
N SER A 240 -6.93 -26.57 -10.37
CA SER A 240 -6.38 -25.50 -9.56
C SER A 240 -4.87 -25.38 -9.71
N VAL A 241 -4.37 -24.21 -9.34
CA VAL A 241 -2.96 -23.91 -9.05
C VAL A 241 -2.86 -23.36 -7.63
N ILE A 242 -1.74 -23.62 -6.97
CA ILE A 242 -1.43 -23.05 -5.66
C ILE A 242 -0.56 -21.82 -5.90
N SER A 243 -0.98 -20.66 -5.40
CA SER A 243 -0.20 -19.43 -5.42
C SER A 243 0.60 -19.27 -4.14
N LEU A 244 1.87 -18.88 -4.27
CA LEU A 244 2.81 -18.70 -3.17
C LEU A 244 3.49 -17.34 -3.31
N LYS A 245 3.51 -16.58 -2.23
CA LYS A 245 4.21 -15.29 -2.14
C LYS A 245 4.84 -15.13 -0.77
N ALA A 246 6.02 -14.54 -0.76
CA ALA A 246 6.62 -13.96 0.43
C ALA A 246 7.30 -12.64 0.02
N GLU A 247 7.14 -11.61 0.82
CA GLU A 247 7.65 -10.27 0.57
C GLU A 247 8.19 -9.63 1.84
N THR A 248 9.26 -8.84 1.71
CA THR A 248 9.81 -8.06 2.82
C THR A 248 9.16 -6.69 2.89
N HIS A 249 8.78 -6.27 4.09
CA HIS A 249 8.25 -4.92 4.34
C HIS A 249 8.97 -4.26 5.53
N ASN A 250 10.25 -3.98 5.36
CA ASN A 250 11.19 -3.68 6.45
C ASN A 250 11.12 -2.23 6.92
N PHE A 251 11.38 -1.27 6.01
CA PHE A 251 11.42 0.16 6.33
C PHE A 251 10.10 0.65 6.94
N PRO A 252 8.92 0.43 6.32
CA PRO A 252 7.66 0.91 6.90
C PRO A 252 7.37 0.30 8.27
N THR A 253 7.67 -0.99 8.46
CA THR A 253 7.46 -1.70 9.73
C THR A 253 8.40 -1.20 10.84
N THR A 254 9.60 -0.71 10.47
CA THR A 254 10.52 -0.10 11.44
C THR A 254 10.04 1.27 11.90
N VAL A 255 9.53 2.09 10.98
CA VAL A 255 9.17 3.50 11.24
C VAL A 255 7.78 3.62 11.86
N GLU A 256 6.80 2.96 11.28
CA GLU A 256 5.41 2.93 11.75
C GLU A 256 4.91 1.46 11.79
N PRO A 257 5.21 0.72 12.85
CA PRO A 257 5.05 -0.73 12.88
C PRO A 257 3.63 -1.23 12.59
N PHE A 258 2.60 -0.56 13.11
CA PHE A 258 1.22 -0.99 12.89
C PHE A 258 0.83 -0.85 11.42
N ASN A 259 0.93 0.35 10.86
CA ASN A 259 0.56 0.61 9.46
C ASN A 259 1.54 -0.05 8.49
N GLY A 260 2.84 -0.06 8.80
CA GLY A 260 3.84 -0.74 7.99
C GLY A 260 3.56 -2.24 7.86
N ALA A 261 3.26 -2.93 8.95
CA ALA A 261 2.93 -4.36 8.90
C ALA A 261 1.56 -4.61 8.27
N SER A 262 0.57 -3.74 8.51
CA SER A 262 -0.73 -3.81 7.83
C SER A 262 -0.58 -3.74 6.32
N THR A 263 0.16 -2.77 5.82
CA THR A 263 0.37 -2.59 4.38
C THR A 263 1.31 -3.62 3.78
N GLY A 264 2.24 -4.19 4.56
CA GLY A 264 3.03 -5.35 4.16
C GLY A 264 2.16 -6.59 3.92
N THR A 265 1.23 -6.86 4.82
CA THR A 265 0.21 -7.91 4.63
C THR A 265 -0.69 -7.60 3.43
N GLY A 266 -1.12 -6.34 3.28
CA GLY A 266 -1.90 -5.90 2.12
C GLY A 266 -1.16 -6.10 0.81
N GLY A 267 0.16 -5.85 0.77
CA GLY A 267 1.02 -6.03 -0.41
C GLY A 267 1.07 -7.46 -0.89
N GLU A 268 1.42 -8.40 0.01
CA GLU A 268 1.49 -9.82 -0.34
C GLU A 268 0.13 -10.39 -0.77
N ILE A 269 -0.97 -9.90 -0.20
CA ILE A 269 -2.33 -10.25 -0.63
C ILE A 269 -2.59 -9.76 -2.05
N ARG A 270 -2.21 -8.49 -2.38
CA ARG A 270 -2.42 -7.94 -3.72
C ARG A 270 -1.62 -8.68 -4.77
N ASP A 271 -0.37 -9.02 -4.48
CA ASP A 271 0.44 -9.83 -5.38
C ASP A 271 -0.24 -11.13 -5.72
N ARG A 272 -0.83 -11.81 -4.73
CA ARG A 272 -1.57 -13.04 -4.99
C ARG A 272 -2.90 -12.80 -5.70
N MET A 273 -3.60 -11.69 -5.42
CA MET A 273 -4.76 -11.28 -6.21
C MET A 273 -4.39 -11.02 -7.67
N GLY A 274 -3.22 -10.40 -7.89
CA GLY A 274 -2.70 -10.02 -9.21
C GLY A 274 -1.93 -11.12 -9.94
N GLY A 275 -1.82 -12.32 -9.37
CA GLY A 275 -1.12 -13.42 -10.02
C GLY A 275 -1.83 -13.90 -11.30
N GLY A 276 -1.09 -13.97 -12.42
CA GLY A 276 -1.63 -14.34 -13.72
C GLY A 276 -2.68 -13.33 -14.21
N LYS A 277 -3.93 -13.81 -14.35
CA LYS A 277 -5.12 -13.01 -14.68
C LYS A 277 -6.06 -12.86 -13.48
N GLY A 278 -5.57 -13.20 -12.30
CA GLY A 278 -6.24 -13.16 -11.02
C GLY A 278 -6.24 -14.50 -10.28
N SER A 279 -6.10 -14.43 -8.96
CA SER A 279 -6.16 -15.60 -8.07
C SER A 279 -6.71 -15.21 -6.69
N TRP A 280 -6.88 -16.21 -5.79
CA TRP A 280 -7.55 -16.03 -4.50
C TRP A 280 -6.59 -16.22 -3.33
N PRO A 281 -6.30 -15.20 -2.52
CA PRO A 281 -5.65 -15.37 -1.22
C PRO A 281 -6.50 -16.22 -0.25
N ILE A 282 -5.86 -17.12 0.49
CA ILE A 282 -6.54 -17.99 1.47
C ILE A 282 -6.04 -17.72 2.89
N ALA A 283 -4.71 -17.79 3.09
CA ALA A 283 -4.11 -17.70 4.41
C ALA A 283 -2.76 -16.98 4.32
N GLY A 284 -2.47 -16.18 5.34
CA GLY A 284 -1.24 -15.40 5.46
C GLY A 284 -0.33 -15.87 6.57
N THR A 285 0.92 -15.44 6.49
CA THR A 285 1.95 -15.61 7.51
C THR A 285 2.71 -14.30 7.73
N ALA A 286 3.27 -14.10 8.93
CA ALA A 286 4.15 -12.97 9.20
C ALA A 286 5.33 -13.42 10.06
N VAL A 287 6.55 -13.14 9.58
CA VAL A 287 7.79 -13.41 10.32
C VAL A 287 8.46 -12.09 10.63
N TYR A 288 8.93 -11.91 11.84
CA TYR A 288 9.65 -10.73 12.28
C TYR A 288 11.04 -11.09 12.76
N MET A 289 12.05 -10.31 12.33
CA MET A 289 13.42 -10.40 12.79
C MET A 289 13.82 -9.08 13.43
N THR A 290 14.15 -9.10 14.72
CA THR A 290 14.49 -7.90 15.49
C THR A 290 15.72 -8.13 16.35
N SER A 291 16.30 -7.05 16.85
CA SER A 291 17.20 -7.13 17.99
C SER A 291 16.48 -7.64 19.23
N TYR A 292 17.22 -7.99 20.26
CA TYR A 292 16.63 -8.56 21.49
C TYR A 292 15.61 -7.61 22.13
N PRO A 293 14.38 -8.07 22.39
CA PRO A 293 13.31 -7.23 22.94
C PRO A 293 13.49 -6.90 24.42
N ARG A 294 14.24 -7.71 25.18
CA ARG A 294 14.52 -7.53 26.60
C ARG A 294 13.26 -7.41 27.46
N THR A 295 12.27 -8.23 27.14
CA THR A 295 10.97 -8.23 27.82
C THR A 295 10.94 -9.10 29.08
N ASP A 296 11.77 -10.14 29.11
CA ASP A 296 11.81 -11.11 30.20
C ASP A 296 13.10 -10.95 31.01
N GLU A 297 12.97 -10.90 32.31
CA GLU A 297 14.13 -10.99 33.22
C GLU A 297 14.77 -12.38 33.15
N GLY A 298 16.12 -12.42 33.20
CA GLY A 298 16.87 -13.68 33.29
C GLY A 298 17.25 -14.32 31.96
N ARG A 299 17.16 -13.62 30.85
CA ARG A 299 17.76 -14.04 29.59
C ARG A 299 19.20 -13.54 29.53
N GLU A 300 20.14 -14.34 29.99
CA GLU A 300 21.57 -13.97 30.14
C GLU A 300 22.17 -13.48 28.82
N TRP A 301 21.76 -14.04 27.67
CA TRP A 301 22.27 -13.61 26.36
C TRP A 301 21.79 -12.21 25.95
N GLU A 302 20.68 -11.73 26.47
CA GLU A 302 20.18 -10.37 26.22
C GLU A 302 20.88 -9.33 27.12
N GLU A 303 21.45 -9.76 28.26
CA GLU A 303 22.14 -8.89 29.22
C GLU A 303 23.61 -8.64 28.84
N ILE A 304 24.24 -9.55 28.07
CA ILE A 304 25.65 -9.47 27.67
C ILE A 304 25.94 -8.25 26.80
N LEU A 305 24.96 -7.84 25.96
CA LEU A 305 25.11 -6.75 25.04
C LEU A 305 24.44 -5.47 25.57
N PRO A 306 25.09 -4.30 25.44
CA PRO A 306 24.49 -3.04 25.87
C PRO A 306 23.23 -2.73 25.07
N ILE A 307 22.26 -2.11 25.72
CA ILE A 307 21.07 -1.58 25.04
C ILE A 307 21.51 -0.52 24.05
N ARG A 308 21.09 -0.68 22.77
CA ARG A 308 21.33 0.29 21.69
C ARG A 308 20.23 1.32 21.66
N LYS A 309 20.55 2.50 21.13
CA LYS A 309 19.54 3.54 20.88
C LYS A 309 18.70 3.15 19.67
N TRP A 310 17.40 3.08 19.83
CA TRP A 310 16.45 2.82 18.75
C TRP A 310 16.07 4.11 18.05
N LEU A 311 15.85 4.04 16.72
CA LEU A 311 15.54 5.22 15.91
C LEU A 311 14.16 5.80 16.24
N TYR A 312 13.15 4.94 16.35
CA TYR A 312 11.75 5.36 16.57
C TYR A 312 11.09 4.63 17.74
N GLN A 313 11.14 3.29 17.75
CA GLN A 313 10.47 2.45 18.74
C GLN A 313 11.36 1.29 19.15
N THR A 314 11.15 0.74 20.34
CA THR A 314 11.90 -0.43 20.83
C THR A 314 11.48 -1.70 20.06
N PRO A 315 12.32 -2.77 20.03
CA PRO A 315 11.95 -4.04 19.41
C PRO A 315 10.66 -4.62 19.94
N GLU A 316 10.40 -4.52 21.26
CA GLU A 316 9.14 -4.94 21.86
C GLU A 316 7.94 -4.18 21.30
N GLN A 317 8.02 -2.85 21.24
CA GLN A 317 6.96 -2.01 20.70
C GLN A 317 6.69 -2.32 19.23
N ILE A 318 7.77 -2.53 18.43
CA ILE A 318 7.67 -2.92 17.03
C ILE A 318 6.94 -4.26 16.90
N LEU A 319 7.35 -5.29 17.65
CA LEU A 319 6.75 -6.62 17.58
C LEU A 319 5.25 -6.61 17.92
N ILE A 320 4.86 -5.92 18.98
CA ILE A 320 3.45 -5.83 19.41
C ILE A 320 2.62 -5.10 18.34
N LYS A 321 3.07 -3.93 17.91
CA LYS A 321 2.32 -3.10 16.95
C LYS A 321 2.27 -3.72 15.57
N ALA A 322 3.38 -4.27 15.08
CA ALA A 322 3.45 -4.92 13.79
C ALA A 322 2.57 -6.17 13.72
N SER A 323 2.62 -7.02 14.74
CA SER A 323 1.75 -8.20 14.82
C SER A 323 0.27 -7.81 14.81
N ASN A 324 -0.10 -6.78 15.58
CA ASN A 324 -1.47 -6.27 15.59
C ASN A 324 -1.88 -5.70 14.23
N GLY A 325 -1.01 -4.92 13.58
CA GLY A 325 -1.30 -4.33 12.27
C GLY A 325 -1.49 -5.37 11.17
N ALA A 326 -0.61 -6.36 11.09
CA ALA A 326 -0.71 -7.45 10.12
C ALA A 326 -1.98 -8.29 10.32
N SER A 327 -2.31 -8.61 11.58
CA SER A 327 -3.53 -9.37 11.92
C SER A 327 -4.79 -8.58 11.64
N ASP A 328 -4.80 -7.27 11.94
CA ASP A 328 -5.93 -6.37 11.69
C ASP A 328 -6.26 -6.32 10.20
N PHE A 329 -5.25 -6.12 9.35
CA PHE A 329 -5.45 -6.08 7.91
C PHE A 329 -5.95 -7.43 7.37
N GLY A 330 -5.28 -8.51 7.72
CA GLY A 330 -5.65 -9.85 7.27
C GLY A 330 -7.08 -10.22 7.66
N ASN A 331 -7.46 -9.97 8.91
CA ASN A 331 -8.80 -10.26 9.42
C ASN A 331 -9.88 -9.41 8.73
N LYS A 332 -9.64 -8.12 8.52
CA LYS A 332 -10.57 -7.22 7.82
C LYS A 332 -10.74 -7.59 6.34
N PHE A 333 -9.66 -8.01 5.68
CA PHE A 333 -9.71 -8.50 4.31
C PHE A 333 -10.38 -9.86 4.20
N GLY A 334 -10.25 -10.71 5.20
CA GLY A 334 -10.74 -12.09 5.22
C GLY A 334 -9.68 -13.13 4.85
N GLN A 335 -8.41 -12.79 5.05
CA GLN A 335 -7.27 -13.71 5.01
C GLN A 335 -6.62 -13.76 6.39
N PRO A 336 -6.93 -14.77 7.23
CA PRO A 336 -6.32 -14.87 8.55
C PRO A 336 -4.81 -15.12 8.46
N LEU A 337 -4.06 -14.53 9.37
CA LEU A 337 -2.69 -14.96 9.64
C LEU A 337 -2.71 -16.25 10.44
N ILE A 338 -2.26 -17.34 9.83
CA ILE A 338 -2.36 -18.69 10.44
C ILE A 338 -1.11 -19.11 11.18
N CYS A 339 0.02 -18.50 10.90
CA CYS A 339 1.28 -18.74 11.59
C CYS A 339 2.24 -17.57 11.41
N GLY A 340 3.29 -17.57 12.21
CA GLY A 340 4.38 -16.63 12.14
C GLY A 340 5.54 -17.06 13.03
N SER A 341 6.61 -16.26 13.01
CA SER A 341 7.78 -16.51 13.84
C SER A 341 8.40 -15.18 14.26
N VAL A 342 9.03 -15.18 15.41
CA VAL A 342 9.91 -14.12 15.88
C VAL A 342 11.32 -14.67 15.98
N LEU A 343 12.25 -14.04 15.28
CA LEU A 343 13.66 -14.35 15.29
C LEU A 343 14.43 -13.16 15.84
N THR A 344 15.30 -13.37 16.80
CA THR A 344 16.08 -12.30 17.41
C THR A 344 17.57 -12.62 17.33
N PHE A 345 18.37 -11.59 17.07
CA PHE A 345 19.81 -11.74 16.94
C PHE A 345 20.54 -10.46 17.27
N GLU A 346 21.53 -10.55 18.14
CA GLU A 346 22.57 -9.54 18.37
C GLU A 346 23.89 -10.26 18.59
N HIS A 347 24.95 -9.77 17.99
CA HIS A 347 26.29 -10.32 18.10
C HIS A 347 27.35 -9.24 17.99
N THR A 348 28.43 -9.41 18.73
CA THR A 348 29.61 -8.54 18.61
C THR A 348 30.84 -9.38 18.23
N GLU A 349 31.47 -8.99 17.12
CA GLU A 349 32.70 -9.64 16.64
C GLU A 349 33.66 -8.55 16.13
N ASN A 350 34.92 -8.65 16.48
CA ASN A 350 35.98 -7.70 16.06
C ASN A 350 35.64 -6.21 16.33
N LYS A 351 34.90 -5.92 17.40
CA LYS A 351 34.37 -4.59 17.78
C LYS A 351 33.21 -4.07 16.91
N GLU A 352 32.73 -4.88 15.98
CA GLU A 352 31.52 -4.58 15.20
C GLU A 352 30.30 -5.24 15.83
N VAL A 353 29.17 -4.56 15.78
CA VAL A 353 27.90 -5.04 16.34
C VAL A 353 26.97 -5.41 15.19
N TYR A 354 26.46 -6.62 15.21
CA TYR A 354 25.52 -7.16 14.23
C TYR A 354 24.16 -7.35 14.89
N GLY A 355 23.09 -7.02 14.18
CA GLY A 355 21.74 -7.21 14.66
C GLY A 355 20.69 -6.65 13.68
N TYR A 356 19.44 -6.86 13.98
CA TYR A 356 18.32 -6.36 13.18
C TYR A 356 17.77 -5.04 13.74
N ASP A 357 18.55 -3.95 13.58
CA ASP A 357 18.10 -2.61 14.01
C ASP A 357 16.98 -2.07 13.10
N LYS A 358 17.12 -2.27 11.80
CA LYS A 358 16.02 -2.19 10.86
C LYS A 358 15.31 -3.54 10.90
N VAL A 359 14.07 -3.57 11.40
CA VAL A 359 13.31 -4.82 11.49
C VAL A 359 13.16 -5.46 10.11
N ILE A 360 13.25 -6.77 10.04
CA ILE A 360 12.86 -7.52 8.86
C ILE A 360 11.46 -8.08 9.12
N MET A 361 10.50 -7.71 8.29
CA MET A 361 9.19 -8.32 8.24
C MET A 361 9.09 -9.12 6.94
N LEU A 362 8.78 -10.41 7.05
CA LEU A 362 8.40 -11.25 5.93
C LEU A 362 6.89 -11.48 6.00
N ALA A 363 6.15 -10.78 5.16
CA ALA A 363 4.75 -11.04 4.92
C ALA A 363 4.63 -12.09 3.81
N GLY A 364 3.82 -13.10 4.01
CA GLY A 364 3.67 -14.15 3.03
C GLY A 364 2.34 -14.86 3.14
N GLY A 365 2.08 -15.77 2.21
CA GLY A 365 0.85 -16.52 2.24
C GLY A 365 0.68 -17.50 1.09
N VAL A 366 -0.41 -18.21 1.17
CA VAL A 366 -0.86 -19.21 0.21
C VAL A 366 -2.24 -18.84 -0.31
N GLY A 367 -2.44 -19.08 -1.59
CA GLY A 367 -3.72 -18.92 -2.26
C GLY A 367 -3.92 -19.98 -3.32
N TYR A 368 -4.95 -19.85 -4.11
CA TYR A 368 -5.20 -20.71 -5.25
C TYR A 368 -5.75 -19.90 -6.44
N GLY A 369 -5.67 -20.48 -7.61
CA GLY A 369 -6.28 -19.96 -8.83
C GLY A 369 -6.66 -21.08 -9.77
N THR A 370 -7.12 -20.73 -10.97
CA THR A 370 -7.36 -21.69 -12.03
C THR A 370 -6.10 -21.86 -12.88
N GLN A 371 -5.83 -23.06 -13.36
CA GLN A 371 -4.74 -23.28 -14.30
C GLN A 371 -4.94 -22.50 -15.60
N ARG A 372 -6.18 -22.20 -15.97
CA ARG A 372 -6.54 -21.35 -17.12
C ARG A 372 -5.96 -19.93 -17.00
N ASP A 373 -5.99 -19.35 -15.78
CA ASP A 373 -5.71 -17.95 -15.54
C ASP A 373 -4.35 -17.70 -14.85
N CYS A 374 -3.55 -18.74 -14.62
CA CYS A 374 -2.29 -18.60 -13.87
C CYS A 374 -1.12 -17.95 -14.66
N LEU A 375 -1.32 -17.67 -15.94
CA LEU A 375 -0.33 -16.95 -16.75
C LEU A 375 -0.95 -15.70 -17.34
N LYS A 376 -0.18 -14.60 -17.31
CA LYS A 376 -0.56 -13.34 -17.96
C LYS A 376 -0.64 -13.51 -19.48
N GLY A 377 -1.57 -12.80 -20.09
CA GLY A 377 -1.64 -12.66 -21.54
C GLY A 377 -0.68 -11.57 -22.04
N THR A 378 -0.52 -11.50 -23.36
CA THR A 378 0.30 -10.47 -24.02
C THR A 378 -0.53 -9.21 -24.27
N PRO A 379 -0.03 -8.01 -23.90
CA PRO A 379 -0.68 -6.76 -24.21
C PRO A 379 -0.76 -6.51 -25.73
N GLU A 380 -1.88 -5.96 -26.18
CA GLU A 380 -2.11 -5.62 -27.59
C GLU A 380 -2.61 -4.17 -27.71
N ALA A 381 -2.29 -3.51 -28.83
CA ALA A 381 -2.81 -2.19 -29.12
C ALA A 381 -4.35 -2.21 -29.17
N GLY A 382 -4.97 -1.27 -28.44
CA GLY A 382 -6.43 -1.21 -28.29
C GLY A 382 -6.94 -1.76 -26.95
N ASN A 383 -6.14 -2.58 -26.24
CA ASN A 383 -6.51 -2.98 -24.88
C ASN A 383 -6.68 -1.75 -23.98
N LYS A 384 -7.57 -1.86 -23.00
CA LYS A 384 -7.87 -0.78 -22.06
C LYS A 384 -7.18 -1.02 -20.72
N VAL A 385 -6.51 0.02 -20.24
CA VAL A 385 -5.95 0.05 -18.89
C VAL A 385 -7.05 0.49 -17.92
N VAL A 386 -7.34 -0.34 -16.94
CA VAL A 386 -8.36 -0.09 -15.92
C VAL A 386 -7.70 -0.06 -14.55
N VAL A 387 -8.00 0.96 -13.77
CA VAL A 387 -7.56 1.07 -12.37
C VAL A 387 -8.77 0.89 -11.46
N ILE A 388 -8.68 -0.04 -10.52
CA ILE A 388 -9.69 -0.27 -9.49
C ILE A 388 -9.08 -0.04 -8.11
N GLY A 389 -9.89 0.41 -7.14
CA GLY A 389 -9.47 0.65 -5.76
C GLY A 389 -9.62 2.09 -5.33
N GLY A 390 -8.86 2.50 -4.32
CA GLY A 390 -9.03 3.79 -3.64
C GLY A 390 -8.35 4.98 -4.33
N ASP A 391 -8.69 6.15 -3.83
CA ASP A 391 -8.20 7.43 -4.33
C ASP A 391 -6.75 7.73 -3.89
N ASN A 392 -6.09 8.63 -4.59
CA ASN A 392 -4.79 9.16 -4.20
C ASN A 392 -4.90 10.18 -3.06
N TYR A 393 -4.07 9.99 -2.03
CA TYR A 393 -3.92 10.91 -0.90
C TYR A 393 -2.44 11.25 -0.67
N ARG A 394 -2.18 12.25 0.17
CA ARG A 394 -0.81 12.68 0.53
C ARG A 394 -0.21 11.75 1.60
N ILE A 395 -0.10 10.48 1.26
CA ILE A 395 0.51 9.41 2.06
C ILE A 395 0.98 8.30 1.12
N GLY A 396 2.03 7.57 1.48
CA GLY A 396 2.64 6.60 0.58
C GLY A 396 3.35 7.30 -0.58
N LEU A 397 4.20 8.29 -0.28
CA LEU A 397 4.95 9.06 -1.26
C LEU A 397 6.45 8.82 -1.09
N GLY A 398 7.10 8.35 -2.15
CA GLY A 398 8.55 8.18 -2.18
C GLY A 398 9.09 6.98 -1.42
N GLY A 399 8.26 5.98 -1.12
CA GLY A 399 8.65 4.77 -0.37
C GLY A 399 9.77 3.99 -1.01
N GLY A 400 9.79 3.88 -2.32
CA GLY A 400 10.85 3.22 -3.08
C GLY A 400 12.24 3.83 -2.82
N SER A 401 12.37 5.14 -2.93
CA SER A 401 13.63 5.86 -2.69
C SER A 401 14.04 5.83 -1.22
N VAL A 402 13.10 6.12 -0.31
CA VAL A 402 13.39 6.20 1.14
C VAL A 402 13.80 4.84 1.69
N SER A 403 13.21 3.75 1.24
CA SER A 403 13.57 2.39 1.67
C SER A 403 14.92 1.91 1.14
N SER A 404 15.45 2.58 0.10
CA SER A 404 16.74 2.25 -0.51
C SER A 404 17.96 2.72 0.28
N VAL A 405 17.77 3.56 1.29
CA VAL A 405 18.84 4.10 2.15
C VAL A 405 18.67 3.65 3.59
N ASP A 406 19.64 4.00 4.44
CA ASP A 406 19.57 3.74 5.88
C ASP A 406 18.40 4.50 6.51
N THR A 407 17.61 3.81 7.33
CA THR A 407 16.49 4.42 8.08
C THR A 407 17.02 5.50 9.03
N GLY A 408 16.37 6.66 9.05
CA GLY A 408 16.80 7.84 9.81
C GLY A 408 17.74 8.78 9.04
N ARG A 409 18.03 8.51 7.75
CA ARG A 409 18.83 9.39 6.91
C ARG A 409 18.09 10.66 6.51
N TYR A 410 16.79 10.55 6.24
CA TYR A 410 15.95 11.69 5.88
C TYR A 410 15.21 12.25 7.11
N SER A 411 14.56 13.39 6.95
CA SER A 411 13.71 13.94 8.01
C SER A 411 12.53 13.01 8.33
N SER A 412 12.08 13.01 9.59
CA SER A 412 10.94 12.21 10.03
C SER A 412 9.68 12.46 9.19
N GLY A 413 9.50 13.69 8.67
CA GLY A 413 8.38 14.03 7.81
C GLY A 413 8.41 13.28 6.46
N ILE A 414 9.59 13.15 5.84
CA ILE A 414 9.77 12.39 4.59
C ILE A 414 9.53 10.91 4.85
N GLU A 415 10.14 10.37 5.90
CA GLU A 415 10.06 8.94 6.22
C GLU A 415 8.64 8.52 6.61
N LEU A 416 7.90 9.33 7.39
CA LEU A 416 6.51 9.05 7.74
C LEU A 416 5.57 9.16 6.52
N ASN A 417 5.78 10.13 5.62
CA ASN A 417 4.97 10.23 4.40
C ASN A 417 5.18 9.07 3.42
N ALA A 418 6.32 8.39 3.50
CA ALA A 418 6.62 7.20 2.68
C ALA A 418 5.86 5.95 3.14
N VAL A 419 5.35 5.91 4.36
CA VAL A 419 4.53 4.79 4.86
C VAL A 419 3.13 4.89 4.28
N GLN A 420 2.62 3.78 3.75
CA GLN A 420 1.34 3.72 3.05
C GLN A 420 0.16 3.66 4.03
N ARG A 421 -1.04 3.97 3.54
CA ARG A 421 -2.29 3.85 4.27
C ARG A 421 -2.83 2.42 4.19
N ALA A 422 -3.29 1.90 5.33
CA ALA A 422 -3.98 0.62 5.39
C ALA A 422 -5.49 0.81 5.16
N ASN A 423 -6.04 0.17 4.12
CA ASN A 423 -7.47 0.14 3.84
C ASN A 423 -7.89 -1.25 3.34
N ALA A 424 -7.97 -2.20 4.28
CA ALA A 424 -8.30 -3.58 3.98
C ALA A 424 -9.68 -3.76 3.33
N GLU A 425 -10.66 -2.91 3.66
CA GLU A 425 -11.99 -2.95 3.08
C GLU A 425 -11.96 -2.60 1.59
N MET A 426 -11.29 -1.51 1.21
CA MET A 426 -11.15 -1.13 -0.20
C MET A 426 -10.43 -2.23 -0.99
N GLN A 427 -9.38 -2.81 -0.42
CA GLN A 427 -8.70 -3.94 -1.05
C GLN A 427 -9.62 -5.15 -1.21
N LYS A 428 -10.51 -5.42 -0.23
CA LYS A 428 -11.51 -6.48 -0.35
C LYS A 428 -12.51 -6.21 -1.46
N ARG A 429 -12.96 -4.98 -1.62
CA ARG A 429 -13.83 -4.57 -2.73
C ARG A 429 -13.15 -4.81 -4.08
N ALA A 430 -11.89 -4.40 -4.23
CA ALA A 430 -11.09 -4.69 -5.43
C ALA A 430 -10.94 -6.20 -5.67
N ASN A 431 -10.68 -6.98 -4.61
CA ASN A 431 -10.60 -8.44 -4.70
C ASN A 431 -11.92 -9.06 -5.19
N ASN A 432 -13.07 -8.55 -4.74
CA ASN A 432 -14.36 -9.09 -5.18
C ASN A 432 -14.58 -8.89 -6.68
N VAL A 433 -14.12 -7.76 -7.25
CA VAL A 433 -14.14 -7.53 -8.70
C VAL A 433 -13.24 -8.52 -9.42
N VAL A 434 -11.97 -8.66 -9.00
CA VAL A 434 -11.03 -9.60 -9.61
C VAL A 434 -11.56 -11.02 -9.53
N ARG A 435 -12.11 -11.41 -8.39
CA ARG A 435 -12.70 -12.73 -8.18
C ARG A 435 -13.86 -12.98 -9.12
N ALA A 436 -14.78 -12.03 -9.27
CA ALA A 436 -15.92 -12.14 -10.17
C ALA A 436 -15.46 -12.40 -11.60
N LEU A 437 -14.47 -11.62 -12.09
CA LEU A 437 -13.90 -11.81 -13.45
C LEU A 437 -13.26 -13.18 -13.65
N CYS A 438 -12.58 -13.71 -12.62
CA CYS A 438 -11.95 -15.05 -12.67
C CYS A 438 -12.95 -16.20 -12.62
N GLU A 439 -14.10 -16.01 -11.96
CA GLU A 439 -15.16 -17.02 -11.84
C GLU A 439 -16.03 -17.11 -13.09
N GLU A 440 -15.99 -16.10 -13.98
CA GLU A 440 -16.66 -16.15 -15.28
C GLU A 440 -16.15 -17.26 -16.18
N GLU A 441 -16.97 -17.73 -17.12
CA GLU A 441 -16.58 -18.74 -18.10
C GLU A 441 -15.41 -18.28 -18.97
N VAL A 442 -15.41 -17.00 -19.34
CA VAL A 442 -14.33 -16.33 -20.08
C VAL A 442 -13.82 -15.16 -19.25
N ASN A 443 -12.62 -15.27 -18.71
CA ASN A 443 -11.99 -14.18 -18.01
C ASN A 443 -11.52 -13.10 -19.02
N PRO A 444 -12.05 -11.86 -18.95
CA PRO A 444 -11.70 -10.78 -19.90
C PRO A 444 -10.33 -10.15 -19.61
N VAL A 445 -9.72 -10.47 -18.49
CA VAL A 445 -8.43 -9.90 -18.06
C VAL A 445 -7.31 -10.48 -18.93
N VAL A 446 -6.49 -9.59 -19.50
CA VAL A 446 -5.26 -9.94 -20.21
C VAL A 446 -4.11 -10.10 -19.22
N SER A 447 -3.93 -9.10 -18.36
CA SER A 447 -2.96 -9.11 -17.27
C SER A 447 -3.45 -8.20 -16.12
N ILE A 448 -2.89 -8.41 -14.92
CA ILE A 448 -3.21 -7.65 -13.73
C ILE A 448 -1.94 -7.42 -12.92
N HIS A 449 -1.79 -6.22 -12.38
CA HIS A 449 -0.70 -5.84 -11.48
C HIS A 449 -1.23 -5.06 -10.28
N ASP A 450 -0.54 -5.18 -9.16
CA ASP A 450 -0.81 -4.35 -7.99
C ASP A 450 -0.17 -2.97 -8.11
N HIS A 451 -0.67 -2.02 -7.33
CA HIS A 451 -0.03 -0.73 -7.11
C HIS A 451 0.82 -0.81 -5.84
N GLY A 452 2.03 -1.32 -5.97
CA GLY A 452 3.03 -1.34 -4.90
C GLY A 452 3.93 -0.10 -4.94
N SER A 453 5.24 -0.32 -4.83
CA SER A 453 6.26 0.73 -4.96
C SER A 453 6.11 1.50 -6.27
N ALA A 454 6.32 2.81 -6.23
CA ALA A 454 6.13 3.75 -7.33
C ALA A 454 4.69 3.89 -7.87
N GLY A 455 3.70 3.28 -7.23
CA GLY A 455 2.29 3.52 -7.48
C GLY A 455 1.84 3.33 -8.94
N HIS A 456 1.14 4.32 -9.49
CA HIS A 456 0.61 4.23 -10.86
C HIS A 456 1.70 4.07 -11.92
N VAL A 457 2.82 4.79 -11.80
CA VAL A 457 3.85 4.74 -12.84
C VAL A 457 4.44 3.35 -12.98
N ASN A 458 4.66 2.63 -11.89
CA ASN A 458 5.17 1.26 -11.97
C ASN A 458 4.11 0.29 -12.49
N CYS A 459 2.98 0.20 -11.80
CA CYS A 459 1.90 -0.72 -12.15
C CYS A 459 1.46 -0.59 -13.62
N LEU A 460 1.20 0.64 -14.08
CA LEU A 460 0.67 0.86 -15.41
C LEU A 460 1.73 0.70 -16.50
N SER A 461 3.01 0.99 -16.23
CA SER A 461 4.09 0.72 -17.18
C SER A 461 4.34 -0.78 -17.35
N GLU A 462 4.31 -1.55 -16.27
CA GLU A 462 4.45 -3.01 -16.34
C GLU A 462 3.32 -3.69 -17.13
N LEU A 463 2.07 -3.18 -17.01
CA LEU A 463 0.94 -3.71 -17.78
C LEU A 463 1.11 -3.55 -19.29
N VAL A 464 1.86 -2.54 -19.76
CA VAL A 464 2.02 -2.19 -21.17
C VAL A 464 3.46 -2.29 -21.66
N GLU A 465 4.34 -2.96 -20.92
CA GLU A 465 5.80 -3.02 -21.17
C GLU A 465 6.13 -3.42 -22.62
N GLU A 466 5.43 -4.41 -23.18
CA GLU A 466 5.72 -4.92 -24.52
C GLU A 466 5.20 -4.04 -25.65
N CYS A 467 4.20 -3.20 -25.43
CA CYS A 467 3.55 -2.43 -26.51
C CYS A 467 3.53 -0.91 -26.28
N GLY A 468 3.97 -0.45 -25.11
CA GLY A 468 3.82 0.92 -24.69
C GLY A 468 2.37 1.31 -24.39
N GLY A 469 2.15 2.50 -23.82
CA GLY A 469 0.82 2.96 -23.42
C GLY A 469 0.71 4.47 -23.26
N LEU A 470 -0.52 4.93 -23.11
CA LEU A 470 -0.88 6.31 -22.80
C LEU A 470 -1.63 6.36 -21.47
N ILE A 471 -1.09 7.07 -20.50
CA ILE A 471 -1.72 7.31 -19.21
C ILE A 471 -2.30 8.71 -19.18
N ASP A 472 -3.63 8.82 -19.15
CA ASP A 472 -4.31 10.09 -18.94
C ASP A 472 -4.46 10.36 -17.44
N MET A 473 -3.54 11.16 -16.88
CA MET A 473 -3.51 11.46 -15.46
C MET A 473 -4.78 12.15 -14.94
N SER A 474 -5.53 12.82 -15.81
CA SER A 474 -6.79 13.48 -15.43
C SER A 474 -7.89 12.48 -15.05
N LYS A 475 -7.74 11.20 -15.42
CA LYS A 475 -8.67 10.12 -15.12
C LYS A 475 -8.27 9.29 -13.90
N LEU A 476 -7.11 9.54 -13.32
CA LEU A 476 -6.69 8.84 -12.12
C LEU A 476 -7.52 9.31 -10.91
N PRO A 477 -7.85 8.41 -9.97
CA PRO A 477 -8.68 8.75 -8.82
C PRO A 477 -7.92 9.68 -7.86
N ILE A 478 -8.50 10.84 -7.52
CA ILE A 478 -7.87 11.86 -6.68
C ILE A 478 -8.78 12.17 -5.49
N GLY A 479 -8.36 11.77 -4.30
CA GLY A 479 -9.01 12.12 -3.03
C GLY A 479 -8.53 13.46 -2.46
N ASP A 480 -7.22 13.73 -2.55
CA ASP A 480 -6.63 15.03 -2.17
C ASP A 480 -6.34 15.87 -3.42
N LYS A 481 -7.20 16.86 -3.67
CA LYS A 481 -7.07 17.78 -4.83
C LYS A 481 -5.85 18.72 -4.75
N THR A 482 -5.08 18.68 -3.68
CA THR A 482 -3.86 19.49 -3.51
C THR A 482 -2.59 18.74 -3.94
N LEU A 483 -2.72 17.50 -4.43
CA LEU A 483 -1.60 16.71 -4.94
C LEU A 483 -1.08 17.28 -6.26
N SER A 484 0.24 17.36 -6.37
CA SER A 484 0.93 17.67 -7.63
C SER A 484 0.96 16.46 -8.58
N ALA A 485 1.33 16.67 -9.83
CA ALA A 485 1.43 15.60 -10.82
C ALA A 485 2.40 14.49 -10.39
N LYS A 486 3.58 14.85 -9.84
CA LYS A 486 4.56 13.88 -9.33
C LYS A 486 4.00 13.04 -8.18
N GLU A 487 3.22 13.68 -7.28
CA GLU A 487 2.60 12.99 -6.15
C GLU A 487 1.46 12.05 -6.59
N ILE A 488 0.73 12.38 -7.66
CA ILE A 488 -0.34 11.52 -8.19
C ILE A 488 0.24 10.29 -8.88
N ILE A 489 1.17 10.48 -9.82
CA ILE A 489 1.66 9.39 -10.67
C ILE A 489 2.46 8.33 -9.90
N ALA A 490 3.15 8.73 -8.84
CA ALA A 490 3.98 7.87 -8.02
C ALA A 490 3.39 7.57 -6.63
N ASN A 491 2.09 7.78 -6.42
CA ASN A 491 1.42 7.49 -5.16
C ASN A 491 1.29 5.98 -4.91
N GLU A 492 1.89 5.51 -3.83
CA GLU A 492 1.91 4.11 -3.43
C GLU A 492 0.69 3.77 -2.55
N SER A 493 -0.47 3.58 -3.15
CA SER A 493 -1.68 3.16 -2.42
C SER A 493 -1.87 1.65 -2.52
N GLN A 494 -1.92 1.01 -1.38
CA GLN A 494 -1.98 -0.46 -1.26
C GLN A 494 -3.32 -1.07 -1.66
N GLU A 495 -4.36 -0.30 -1.79
CA GLU A 495 -5.69 -0.80 -2.13
C GLU A 495 -6.05 -0.72 -3.61
N ARG A 496 -5.08 -0.48 -4.49
CA ARG A 496 -5.32 -0.36 -5.94
C ARG A 496 -4.72 -1.53 -6.72
N MET A 497 -5.41 -1.86 -7.82
CA MET A 497 -4.98 -2.83 -8.82
C MET A 497 -5.11 -2.21 -10.21
N GLY A 498 -4.15 -2.47 -11.08
CA GLY A 498 -4.24 -2.17 -12.51
C GLY A 498 -4.57 -3.43 -13.30
N LEU A 499 -5.51 -3.34 -14.22
CA LEU A 499 -5.91 -4.42 -15.10
C LEU A 499 -5.75 -3.99 -16.55
N LEU A 500 -5.35 -4.92 -17.40
CA LEU A 500 -5.44 -4.78 -18.83
C LEU A 500 -6.60 -5.64 -19.33
N ILE A 501 -7.56 -5.04 -19.97
CA ILE A 501 -8.80 -5.68 -20.42
C ILE A 501 -8.95 -5.48 -21.91
N LYS A 502 -9.45 -6.50 -22.62
CA LYS A 502 -9.76 -6.39 -24.04
C LYS A 502 -10.86 -5.38 -24.29
N GLU A 503 -10.74 -4.60 -25.37
CA GLU A 503 -11.68 -3.51 -25.67
C GLU A 503 -13.14 -4.01 -25.78
N GLU A 504 -13.34 -5.17 -26.39
CA GLU A 504 -14.67 -5.77 -26.54
C GLU A 504 -15.35 -6.22 -25.24
N ALA A 505 -14.59 -6.25 -24.14
CA ALA A 505 -15.08 -6.69 -22.82
C ALA A 505 -15.23 -5.56 -21.80
N ILE A 506 -15.13 -4.30 -22.26
CA ILE A 506 -15.17 -3.13 -21.38
C ILE A 506 -16.61 -2.69 -21.02
N GLU A 507 -17.58 -3.03 -21.87
CA GLU A 507 -19.01 -2.76 -21.66
C GLU A 507 -19.67 -3.85 -20.78
#